data_e2d3fbb505954032b5f506175af78192
#
_entry.id   e2d3fbb505954032b5f506175af78192
#
_cell.length_a   1.000
_cell.length_b   1.000
_cell.length_c   1.000
_cell.angle_alpha   90.00
_cell.angle_beta   90.00
_cell.angle_gamma   90.00
#
_symmetry.space_group_name_H-M   'P 1'
#
loop_
_entity.id
_entity.type
_entity.pdbx_description
1 polymer ?
#
loop_
_entity_poly.entity_id
_entity_poly.type
_entity_poly.pdbx_seq_one_letter_code
_entity_poly.pdbx_strand_id
1 'polypeptide(L)'
;MVTAAEKWKSDLALWAIPKEILDQAVEKPWIHPPALFEIPEVIKDSLSHQRAREAMPIGGSVLDIGCGGGIGAFAITPPASHVIGVDEQQEMLDLFTNNAAKFGTSVETVLGQWPAVADSTPVADVVTVHHVAFNVGEIVPFLAALNARARKRVVIEVPVVHPMSNMNDGWKHFWNLIRPTVPVAGDLINVLDEMDIEATIEYFEGEILLDKKVDGANGFIRRRLCLPEERQGEIDAFIAAHPLPERRHLAVIWWDVQ
;
A
#
# COMPACT_ATOMS: atom_id res chain seq x y z
N MET A 1 1.16 10.67 -28.55
CA MET A 1 0.29 10.83 -27.38
C MET A 1 1.04 10.29 -26.18
N VAL A 2 0.92 10.91 -25.03
CA VAL A 2 1.47 10.38 -23.76
C VAL A 2 0.62 9.19 -23.37
N THR A 3 1.22 8.04 -23.04
CA THR A 3 0.51 6.85 -22.59
C THR A 3 0.02 7.03 -21.16
N ALA A 4 -0.97 6.22 -20.73
CA ALA A 4 -1.44 6.23 -19.33
C ALA A 4 -0.31 5.88 -18.35
N ALA A 5 0.58 4.96 -18.73
CA ALA A 5 1.75 4.59 -17.93
C ALA A 5 2.76 5.74 -17.80
N GLU A 6 3.04 6.46 -18.88
CA GLU A 6 3.91 7.64 -18.85
C GLU A 6 3.31 8.76 -17.98
N LYS A 7 1.99 8.95 -18.09
CA LYS A 7 1.27 9.91 -17.24
C LYS A 7 1.36 9.51 -15.77
N TRP A 8 1.07 8.25 -15.43
CA TRP A 8 1.20 7.72 -14.08
C TRP A 8 2.57 8.01 -13.48
N LYS A 9 3.63 7.65 -14.21
CA LYS A 9 5.02 7.88 -13.79
C LYS A 9 5.33 9.34 -13.57
N SER A 10 4.93 10.22 -14.52
CA SER A 10 5.17 11.65 -14.41
C SER A 10 4.42 12.29 -13.24
N ASP A 11 3.17 11.89 -13.00
CA ASP A 11 2.35 12.37 -11.91
C ASP A 11 2.89 11.93 -10.54
N LEU A 12 3.37 10.69 -10.41
CA LEU A 12 4.07 10.23 -9.21
C LEU A 12 5.36 11.01 -8.94
N ALA A 13 6.11 11.34 -9.98
CA ALA A 13 7.35 12.11 -9.82
C ALA A 13 7.13 13.50 -9.20
N LEU A 14 5.93 14.09 -9.37
CA LEU A 14 5.56 15.35 -8.73
C LEU A 14 5.49 15.26 -7.19
N TRP A 15 5.37 14.04 -6.63
CA TRP A 15 5.35 13.81 -5.18
C TRP A 15 6.73 13.81 -4.56
N ALA A 16 7.80 13.93 -5.34
CA ALA A 16 9.15 14.08 -4.79
C ALA A 16 9.20 15.27 -3.82
N ILE A 17 9.86 15.08 -2.69
CA ILE A 17 10.13 16.17 -1.74
C ILE A 17 11.29 16.96 -2.29
N PRO A 18 11.20 18.30 -2.40
CA PRO A 18 12.32 19.15 -2.81
C PRO A 18 13.58 18.86 -1.98
N LYS A 19 14.72 18.79 -2.66
CA LYS A 19 15.98 18.39 -2.01
C LYS A 19 16.33 19.29 -0.82
N GLU A 20 16.10 20.59 -0.94
CA GLU A 20 16.34 21.58 0.11
C GLU A 20 15.52 21.36 1.38
N ILE A 21 14.35 20.71 1.27
CA ILE A 21 13.52 20.31 2.41
C ILE A 21 14.01 18.97 2.94
N LEU A 22 14.28 18.02 2.04
CA LEU A 22 14.72 16.69 2.41
C LEU A 22 16.06 16.69 3.15
N ASP A 23 16.98 17.59 2.76
CA ASP A 23 18.27 17.76 3.41
C ASP A 23 18.17 18.26 4.88
N GLN A 24 16.99 18.81 5.28
CA GLN A 24 16.72 19.23 6.65
C GLN A 24 16.09 18.11 7.50
N ALA A 25 15.67 17.01 6.87
CA ALA A 25 15.08 15.88 7.59
C ALA A 25 16.16 15.15 8.41
N VAL A 26 15.99 15.09 9.71
CA VAL A 26 16.87 14.33 10.62
C VAL A 26 16.74 12.82 10.38
N GLU A 27 15.54 12.37 10.04
CA GLU A 27 15.22 10.99 9.74
C GLU A 27 14.60 10.86 8.34
N LYS A 28 14.78 9.69 7.70
CA LYS A 28 14.14 9.43 6.40
C LYS A 28 12.62 9.49 6.55
N PRO A 29 11.92 10.37 5.82
CA PRO A 29 10.48 10.57 6.00
C PRO A 29 9.61 9.38 5.56
N TRP A 30 10.18 8.44 4.80
CA TRP A 30 9.45 7.25 4.28
C TRP A 30 9.52 6.01 5.16
N ILE A 31 10.34 6.00 6.22
CA ILE A 31 10.44 4.82 7.08
C ILE A 31 9.11 4.61 7.81
N HIS A 32 8.57 3.41 7.65
CA HIS A 32 7.44 2.92 8.41
C HIS A 32 7.94 2.06 9.55
N PRO A 33 7.63 2.39 10.82
CA PRO A 33 7.95 1.50 11.93
C PRO A 33 7.24 0.15 11.78
N PRO A 34 7.90 -0.99 12.05
CA PRO A 34 7.29 -2.32 11.96
C PRO A 34 5.99 -2.46 12.77
N ALA A 35 5.87 -1.75 13.89
CA ALA A 35 4.66 -1.72 14.71
C ALA A 35 3.39 -1.27 13.97
N LEU A 36 3.51 -0.52 12.86
CA LEU A 36 2.37 -0.15 12.01
C LEU A 36 1.80 -1.33 11.23
N PHE A 37 2.56 -2.42 11.10
CA PHE A 37 2.19 -3.62 10.34
C PHE A 37 1.80 -4.78 11.25
N GLU A 38 1.75 -4.56 12.57
CA GLU A 38 1.21 -5.56 13.50
C GLU A 38 -0.26 -5.84 13.16
N ILE A 39 -0.58 -7.14 13.06
CA ILE A 39 -1.95 -7.56 12.78
C ILE A 39 -2.79 -7.45 14.05
N PRO A 40 -3.96 -6.80 14.00
CA PRO A 40 -4.89 -6.75 15.10
C PRO A 40 -5.42 -8.18 15.40
N GLU A 41 -5.91 -8.41 16.61
CA GLU A 41 -6.50 -9.70 17.01
C GLU A 41 -7.66 -10.12 16.09
N VAL A 42 -8.40 -9.15 15.57
CA VAL A 42 -9.47 -9.34 14.58
C VAL A 42 -9.20 -8.42 13.41
N ILE A 43 -8.93 -9.00 12.24
CA ILE A 43 -8.81 -8.24 11.00
C ILE A 43 -10.20 -7.84 10.55
N LYS A 44 -10.43 -6.52 10.41
CA LYS A 44 -11.68 -6.01 9.84
C LYS A 44 -11.76 -6.37 8.38
N ASP A 45 -12.93 -6.87 7.99
CA ASP A 45 -13.19 -7.19 6.58
C ASP A 45 -13.28 -5.92 5.74
N SER A 46 -12.72 -5.98 4.53
CA SER A 46 -12.78 -4.91 3.54
C SER A 46 -13.35 -5.43 2.22
N LEU A 47 -13.70 -4.51 1.33
CA LEU A 47 -14.19 -4.89 0.01
C LEU A 47 -13.13 -5.65 -0.79
N SER A 48 -11.84 -5.29 -0.65
CA SER A 48 -10.74 -6.01 -1.30
C SER A 48 -10.61 -7.45 -0.80
N HIS A 49 -10.78 -7.68 0.51
CA HIS A 49 -10.80 -9.03 1.08
C HIS A 49 -11.97 -9.86 0.54
N GLN A 50 -13.15 -9.26 0.36
CA GLN A 50 -14.30 -9.92 -0.22
C GLN A 50 -14.03 -10.32 -1.67
N ARG A 51 -13.51 -9.42 -2.50
CA ARG A 51 -13.17 -9.70 -3.90
C ARG A 51 -12.10 -10.80 -4.02
N ALA A 52 -11.12 -10.82 -3.12
CA ALA A 52 -10.12 -11.88 -3.07
C ALA A 52 -10.73 -13.25 -2.69
N ARG A 53 -11.61 -13.28 -1.68
CA ARG A 53 -12.27 -14.53 -1.25
C ARG A 53 -13.21 -15.12 -2.29
N GLU A 54 -13.89 -14.29 -3.08
CA GLU A 54 -14.79 -14.75 -4.15
C GLU A 54 -14.08 -15.63 -5.18
N ALA A 55 -12.81 -15.35 -5.47
CA ALA A 55 -12.00 -16.12 -6.43
C ALA A 55 -11.16 -17.23 -5.75
N MET A 56 -11.06 -17.22 -4.41
CA MET A 56 -10.24 -18.15 -3.67
C MET A 56 -10.88 -19.53 -3.53
N PRO A 57 -10.27 -20.60 -4.05
CA PRO A 57 -10.78 -21.95 -3.80
C PRO A 57 -10.55 -22.36 -2.35
N ILE A 58 -11.35 -23.34 -1.87
CA ILE A 58 -11.11 -23.94 -0.55
C ILE A 58 -9.74 -24.61 -0.55
N GLY A 59 -8.90 -24.25 0.42
CA GLY A 59 -7.53 -24.74 0.51
C GLY A 59 -6.57 -24.08 -0.49
N GLY A 60 -6.98 -23.01 -1.15
CA GLY A 60 -6.19 -22.29 -2.14
C GLY A 60 -5.01 -21.51 -1.59
N SER A 61 -4.31 -20.82 -2.49
CA SER A 61 -3.11 -20.04 -2.19
C SER A 61 -3.29 -18.55 -2.51
N VAL A 62 -2.70 -17.69 -1.66
CA VAL A 62 -2.62 -16.25 -1.89
C VAL A 62 -1.17 -15.82 -1.94
N LEU A 63 -0.85 -14.96 -2.90
CA LEU A 63 0.42 -14.25 -3.01
C LEU A 63 0.18 -12.77 -2.69
N ASP A 64 0.83 -12.27 -1.64
CA ASP A 64 0.69 -10.89 -1.15
C ASP A 64 1.96 -10.10 -1.46
N ILE A 65 1.85 -9.08 -2.32
CA ILE A 65 2.97 -8.27 -2.80
C ILE A 65 3.10 -6.98 -1.96
N GLY A 66 4.27 -6.77 -1.37
CA GLY A 66 4.47 -5.75 -0.34
C GLY A 66 3.69 -6.13 0.92
N CYS A 67 3.86 -7.38 1.35
CA CYS A 67 2.97 -8.04 2.31
C CYS A 67 3.00 -7.40 3.70
N GLY A 68 4.09 -6.70 4.09
CA GLY A 68 4.23 -6.17 5.44
C GLY A 68 3.93 -7.24 6.50
N GLY A 69 3.06 -6.96 7.46
CA GLY A 69 2.61 -7.92 8.47
C GLY A 69 1.58 -8.95 7.98
N GLY A 70 1.07 -8.83 6.74
CA GLY A 70 0.20 -9.83 6.10
C GLY A 70 -1.30 -9.60 6.27
N ILE A 71 -1.76 -8.39 6.59
CA ILE A 71 -3.20 -8.12 6.75
C ILE A 71 -3.98 -8.54 5.50
N GLY A 72 -3.46 -8.24 4.29
CA GLY A 72 -4.09 -8.60 3.03
C GLY A 72 -4.24 -10.10 2.83
N ALA A 73 -3.20 -10.88 3.16
CA ALA A 73 -3.22 -12.33 3.02
C ALA A 73 -4.04 -13.02 4.11
N PHE A 74 -3.84 -12.64 5.38
CA PHE A 74 -4.49 -13.34 6.49
C PHE A 74 -5.97 -13.03 6.62
N ALA A 75 -6.44 -11.89 6.12
CA ALA A 75 -7.87 -11.58 6.05
C ALA A 75 -8.68 -12.56 5.19
N ILE A 76 -8.02 -13.26 4.27
CA ILE A 76 -8.67 -14.24 3.37
C ILE A 76 -8.35 -15.69 3.73
N THR A 77 -7.90 -15.93 4.94
CA THR A 77 -7.66 -17.25 5.53
C THR A 77 -8.62 -17.52 6.69
N PRO A 78 -9.53 -18.52 6.60
CA PRO A 78 -9.87 -19.28 5.41
C PRO A 78 -10.60 -18.43 4.36
N PRO A 79 -10.78 -18.85 3.09
CA PRO A 79 -10.59 -20.20 2.55
C PRO A 79 -9.17 -20.54 2.08
N ALA A 80 -8.25 -19.55 1.97
CA ALA A 80 -6.85 -19.83 1.68
C ALA A 80 -6.22 -20.66 2.81
N SER A 81 -5.33 -21.59 2.46
CA SER A 81 -4.55 -22.42 3.40
C SER A 81 -3.06 -22.28 3.23
N HIS A 82 -2.62 -21.61 2.17
CA HIS A 82 -1.22 -21.31 1.87
C HIS A 82 -1.07 -19.83 1.54
N VAL A 83 -0.15 -19.16 2.23
CA VAL A 83 0.15 -17.75 2.03
C VAL A 83 1.60 -17.56 1.60
N ILE A 84 1.82 -16.72 0.59
CA ILE A 84 3.13 -16.38 0.07
C ILE A 84 3.30 -14.87 0.21
N GLY A 85 4.28 -14.42 0.98
CA GLY A 85 4.57 -13.00 1.19
C GLY A 85 5.80 -12.57 0.41
N VAL A 86 5.70 -11.47 -0.33
CA VAL A 86 6.85 -10.80 -0.97
C VAL A 86 7.04 -9.43 -0.34
N ASP A 87 8.22 -9.13 0.15
CA ASP A 87 8.58 -7.81 0.66
C ASP A 87 10.08 -7.53 0.44
N GLU A 88 10.47 -6.27 0.32
CA GLU A 88 11.87 -5.88 0.20
C GLU A 88 12.61 -5.80 1.56
N GLN A 89 11.87 -5.87 2.67
CA GLN A 89 12.38 -5.77 4.02
C GLN A 89 12.26 -7.12 4.74
N GLN A 90 13.40 -7.68 5.17
CA GLN A 90 13.43 -8.96 5.91
C GLN A 90 12.59 -8.90 7.20
N GLU A 91 12.59 -7.77 7.90
CA GLU A 91 11.82 -7.58 9.13
C GLU A 91 10.31 -7.74 8.91
N MET A 92 9.80 -7.33 7.74
CA MET A 92 8.40 -7.53 7.35
C MET A 92 8.10 -9.01 7.09
N LEU A 93 8.99 -9.72 6.42
CA LEU A 93 8.84 -11.16 6.19
C LEU A 93 8.90 -11.98 7.48
N ASP A 94 9.72 -11.56 8.43
CA ASP A 94 9.79 -12.18 9.76
C ASP A 94 8.47 -11.96 10.51
N LEU A 95 7.90 -10.75 10.45
CA LEU A 95 6.60 -10.43 11.02
C LEU A 95 5.48 -11.23 10.34
N PHE A 96 5.48 -11.29 9.00
CA PHE A 96 4.55 -12.08 8.22
C PHE A 96 4.57 -13.56 8.63
N THR A 97 5.75 -14.14 8.74
CA THR A 97 5.94 -15.55 9.15
C THR A 97 5.44 -15.79 10.57
N ASN A 98 5.77 -14.90 11.51
CA ASN A 98 5.29 -14.99 12.89
C ASN A 98 3.76 -14.90 12.98
N ASN A 99 3.15 -14.06 12.16
CA ASN A 99 1.69 -13.91 12.13
C ASN A 99 0.99 -15.14 11.52
N ALA A 100 1.59 -15.81 10.54
CA ALA A 100 1.01 -17.01 9.91
C ALA A 100 0.63 -18.09 10.92
N ALA A 101 1.43 -18.26 11.99
CA ALA A 101 1.15 -19.21 13.05
C ALA A 101 -0.20 -18.95 13.77
N LYS A 102 -0.65 -17.70 13.83
CA LYS A 102 -1.93 -17.31 14.46
C LYS A 102 -3.14 -17.74 13.63
N PHE A 103 -2.96 -17.91 12.31
CA PHE A 103 -4.03 -18.23 11.36
C PHE A 103 -4.01 -19.69 10.89
N GLY A 104 -3.03 -20.49 11.37
CA GLY A 104 -2.96 -21.92 11.03
C GLY A 104 -2.72 -22.20 9.54
N THR A 105 -2.04 -21.28 8.83
CA THR A 105 -1.72 -21.40 7.41
C THR A 105 -0.28 -21.84 7.20
N SER A 106 -0.01 -22.54 6.09
CA SER A 106 1.35 -22.71 5.61
C SER A 106 1.85 -21.40 5.00
N VAL A 107 3.13 -21.09 5.20
CA VAL A 107 3.74 -19.81 4.80
C VAL A 107 4.99 -20.04 3.96
N GLU A 108 5.13 -19.20 2.92
CA GLU A 108 6.36 -19.03 2.16
C GLU A 108 6.66 -17.54 2.04
N THR A 109 7.95 -17.16 2.04
CA THR A 109 8.37 -15.77 1.90
C THR A 109 9.43 -15.61 0.82
N VAL A 110 9.38 -14.51 0.11
CA VAL A 110 10.35 -14.14 -0.92
C VAL A 110 10.86 -12.73 -0.63
N LEU A 111 12.15 -12.62 -0.30
CA LEU A 111 12.82 -11.35 -0.07
C LEU A 111 13.20 -10.71 -1.40
N GLY A 112 12.72 -9.51 -1.66
CA GLY A 112 13.14 -8.72 -2.81
C GLY A 112 12.08 -7.76 -3.31
N GLN A 113 12.49 -6.93 -4.23
CA GLN A 113 11.64 -5.91 -4.83
C GLN A 113 10.82 -6.49 -6.00
N TRP A 114 9.52 -6.30 -5.96
CA TRP A 114 8.64 -6.62 -7.09
C TRP A 114 8.74 -5.54 -8.20
N PRO A 115 8.84 -5.90 -9.52
CA PRO A 115 8.71 -7.25 -10.06
C PRO A 115 10.03 -8.03 -10.23
N ALA A 116 11.16 -7.54 -9.73
CA ALA A 116 12.47 -8.17 -9.97
C ALA A 116 12.55 -9.63 -9.49
N VAL A 117 11.80 -9.98 -8.44
CA VAL A 117 11.74 -11.35 -7.90
C VAL A 117 10.59 -12.19 -8.47
N ALA A 118 9.81 -11.65 -9.40
CA ALA A 118 8.61 -12.31 -9.90
C ALA A 118 8.89 -13.71 -10.46
N ASP A 119 9.95 -13.88 -11.24
CA ASP A 119 10.27 -15.17 -11.89
C ASP A 119 10.59 -16.28 -10.89
N SER A 120 11.12 -15.95 -9.73
CA SER A 120 11.40 -16.90 -8.65
C SER A 120 10.25 -17.06 -7.66
N THR A 121 9.19 -16.28 -7.79
CA THR A 121 8.02 -16.31 -6.89
C THR A 121 7.01 -17.33 -7.39
N PRO A 122 6.45 -18.20 -6.51
CA PRO A 122 5.42 -19.14 -6.91
C PRO A 122 4.17 -18.48 -7.46
N VAL A 123 3.45 -19.18 -8.33
CA VAL A 123 2.11 -18.77 -8.82
C VAL A 123 1.08 -19.14 -7.77
N ALA A 124 0.16 -18.22 -7.46
CA ALA A 124 -0.93 -18.42 -6.50
C ALA A 124 -2.32 -18.36 -7.17
N ASP A 125 -3.35 -18.81 -6.45
CA ASP A 125 -4.73 -18.69 -6.96
C ASP A 125 -5.17 -17.23 -7.04
N VAL A 126 -4.88 -16.46 -6.00
CA VAL A 126 -5.16 -15.01 -5.94
C VAL A 126 -3.87 -14.26 -5.61
N VAL A 127 -3.67 -13.13 -6.27
CA VAL A 127 -2.60 -12.18 -5.94
C VAL A 127 -3.22 -10.93 -5.32
N THR A 128 -2.71 -10.53 -4.16
CA THR A 128 -3.16 -9.31 -3.45
C THR A 128 -2.03 -8.28 -3.39
N VAL A 129 -2.42 -7.00 -3.47
CA VAL A 129 -1.50 -5.85 -3.36
C VAL A 129 -2.20 -4.75 -2.59
N HIS A 130 -1.79 -4.50 -1.35
CA HIS A 130 -2.42 -3.48 -0.52
C HIS A 130 -1.49 -2.30 -0.27
N HIS A 131 -1.91 -1.11 -0.72
CA HIS A 131 -1.22 0.17 -0.50
C HIS A 131 0.20 0.29 -1.09
N VAL A 132 0.54 -0.49 -2.12
CA VAL A 132 1.87 -0.51 -2.75
C VAL A 132 1.93 0.33 -4.02
N ALA A 133 0.89 0.32 -4.87
CA ALA A 133 0.95 0.83 -6.24
C ALA A 133 1.40 2.29 -6.35
N PHE A 134 1.07 3.16 -5.40
CA PHE A 134 1.55 4.55 -5.37
C PHE A 134 3.06 4.70 -5.11
N ASN A 135 3.78 3.62 -4.83
CA ASN A 135 5.23 3.64 -4.73
C ASN A 135 5.92 3.17 -6.03
N VAL A 136 5.13 2.82 -7.06
CA VAL A 136 5.62 2.16 -8.28
C VAL A 136 5.51 3.09 -9.49
N GLY A 137 6.64 3.67 -9.90
CA GLY A 137 6.69 4.52 -11.10
C GLY A 137 6.59 3.72 -12.40
N GLU A 138 7.31 2.58 -12.49
CA GLU A 138 7.28 1.68 -13.65
C GLU A 138 6.10 0.69 -13.47
N ILE A 139 4.89 1.17 -13.70
CA ILE A 139 3.68 0.45 -13.33
C ILE A 139 3.36 -0.73 -14.25
N VAL A 140 3.68 -0.65 -15.55
CA VAL A 140 3.36 -1.72 -16.51
C VAL A 140 4.06 -3.04 -16.19
N PRO A 141 5.41 -3.10 -15.99
CA PRO A 141 6.05 -4.35 -15.62
C PRO A 141 5.58 -4.88 -14.25
N PHE A 142 5.21 -3.98 -13.33
CA PHE A 142 4.63 -4.36 -12.04
C PHE A 142 3.30 -5.11 -12.22
N LEU A 143 2.35 -4.52 -12.97
CA LEU A 143 1.02 -5.10 -13.23
C LEU A 143 1.11 -6.38 -14.06
N ALA A 144 1.98 -6.41 -15.08
CA ALA A 144 2.20 -7.60 -15.90
C ALA A 144 2.69 -8.79 -15.07
N ALA A 145 3.61 -8.55 -14.13
CA ALA A 145 4.10 -9.58 -13.23
C ALA A 145 3.03 -10.07 -12.26
N LEU A 146 2.13 -9.19 -11.74
CA LEU A 146 0.98 -9.62 -10.93
C LEU A 146 0.09 -10.56 -11.73
N ASN A 147 -0.27 -10.17 -12.96
CA ASN A 147 -1.10 -10.98 -13.84
C ASN A 147 -0.48 -12.35 -14.13
N ALA A 148 0.84 -12.40 -14.38
CA ALA A 148 1.56 -13.64 -14.67
C ALA A 148 1.67 -14.60 -13.45
N ARG A 149 1.50 -14.10 -12.23
CA ARG A 149 1.60 -14.91 -10.99
C ARG A 149 0.24 -15.26 -10.37
N ALA A 150 -0.86 -14.77 -10.92
CA ALA A 150 -2.21 -15.15 -10.52
C ALA A 150 -2.76 -16.26 -11.44
N ARG A 151 -3.41 -17.28 -10.86
CA ARG A 151 -4.17 -18.28 -11.64
C ARG A 151 -5.61 -17.85 -11.88
N LYS A 152 -6.16 -17.02 -11.01
CA LYS A 152 -7.60 -16.68 -11.03
C LYS A 152 -7.85 -15.18 -10.99
N ARG A 153 -7.30 -14.48 -9.99
CA ARG A 153 -7.62 -13.06 -9.78
C ARG A 153 -6.45 -12.29 -9.20
N VAL A 154 -6.32 -11.04 -9.65
CA VAL A 154 -5.50 -10.03 -8.99
C VAL A 154 -6.43 -9.04 -8.30
N VAL A 155 -6.06 -8.61 -7.08
CA VAL A 155 -6.81 -7.62 -6.28
C VAL A 155 -5.83 -6.58 -5.74
N ILE A 156 -6.04 -5.33 -6.10
CA ILE A 156 -5.24 -4.18 -5.65
C ILE A 156 -6.12 -3.30 -4.76
N GLU A 157 -5.68 -3.01 -3.54
CA GLU A 157 -6.30 -1.99 -2.68
C GLU A 157 -5.38 -0.77 -2.60
N VAL A 158 -5.92 0.41 -2.89
CA VAL A 158 -5.20 1.68 -2.79
C VAL A 158 -6.11 2.79 -2.26
N PRO A 159 -5.58 3.85 -1.63
CA PRO A 159 -6.34 5.07 -1.42
C PRO A 159 -6.78 5.67 -2.77
N VAL A 160 -7.95 6.31 -2.80
CA VAL A 160 -8.46 6.97 -4.02
C VAL A 160 -7.52 8.06 -4.51
N VAL A 161 -6.90 8.79 -3.60
CA VAL A 161 -5.86 9.80 -3.86
C VAL A 161 -4.54 9.35 -3.26
N HIS A 162 -3.43 9.93 -3.69
CA HIS A 162 -2.11 9.60 -3.18
C HIS A 162 -2.09 9.59 -1.63
N PRO A 163 -1.50 8.58 -0.96
CA PRO A 163 -1.60 8.40 0.49
C PRO A 163 -1.07 9.58 1.31
N MET A 164 -0.19 10.40 0.75
CA MET A 164 0.36 11.59 1.40
C MET A 164 -0.54 12.83 1.27
N SER A 165 -1.68 12.76 0.56
CA SER A 165 -2.57 13.91 0.32
C SER A 165 -3.20 14.45 1.61
N ASN A 166 -3.38 13.62 2.62
CA ASN A 166 -3.89 14.03 3.94
C ASN A 166 -2.96 15.00 4.70
N MET A 167 -1.72 15.17 4.23
CA MET A 167 -0.74 16.09 4.80
C MET A 167 -0.51 17.35 3.95
N ASN A 168 -1.30 17.55 2.89
CA ASN A 168 -1.11 18.69 1.98
C ASN A 168 -1.22 20.04 2.69
N ASP A 169 -2.13 20.19 3.65
CA ASP A 169 -2.26 21.39 4.46
C ASP A 169 -1.01 21.62 5.33
N GLY A 170 -0.43 20.57 5.89
CA GLY A 170 0.84 20.62 6.61
C GLY A 170 2.00 21.08 5.72
N TRP A 171 2.12 20.50 4.52
CA TRP A 171 3.14 20.92 3.54
C TRP A 171 3.00 22.40 3.18
N LYS A 172 1.77 22.86 2.96
CA LYS A 172 1.50 24.28 2.68
C LYS A 172 1.84 25.16 3.87
N HIS A 173 1.46 24.75 5.09
CA HIS A 173 1.65 25.54 6.31
C HIS A 173 3.15 25.68 6.67
N PHE A 174 3.89 24.57 6.71
CA PHE A 174 5.27 24.55 7.21
C PHE A 174 6.31 24.92 6.16
N TRP A 175 6.03 24.64 4.89
CA TRP A 175 7.00 24.75 3.80
C TRP A 175 6.55 25.66 2.65
N ASN A 176 5.32 26.20 2.72
CA ASN A 176 4.67 26.90 1.60
C ASN A 176 4.71 26.07 0.29
N LEU A 177 4.69 24.74 0.42
CA LEU A 177 4.77 23.80 -0.69
C LEU A 177 3.36 23.29 -1.04
N ILE A 178 2.94 23.56 -2.27
CA ILE A 178 1.69 23.02 -2.83
C ILE A 178 1.97 21.63 -3.38
N ARG A 179 1.27 20.62 -2.86
CA ARG A 179 1.41 19.24 -3.30
C ARG A 179 0.46 18.91 -4.45
N PRO A 180 0.80 17.93 -5.30
CA PRO A 180 -0.08 17.52 -6.40
C PRO A 180 -1.37 16.86 -5.89
N THR A 181 -2.34 16.70 -6.80
CA THR A 181 -3.60 15.98 -6.57
C THR A 181 -3.72 14.74 -7.46
N VAL A 182 -2.68 14.44 -8.21
CA VAL A 182 -2.55 13.29 -9.12
C VAL A 182 -1.28 12.50 -8.79
N PRO A 183 -1.17 11.21 -9.18
CA PRO A 183 -2.23 10.41 -9.79
C PRO A 183 -3.30 10.00 -8.77
N VAL A 184 -4.42 9.49 -9.27
CA VAL A 184 -5.51 8.92 -8.48
C VAL A 184 -5.68 7.43 -8.79
N ALA A 185 -6.40 6.68 -7.95
CA ALA A 185 -6.63 5.25 -8.16
C ALA A 185 -7.21 4.91 -9.54
N GLY A 186 -8.12 5.77 -10.05
CA GLY A 186 -8.71 5.58 -11.37
C GLY A 186 -7.71 5.64 -12.54
N ASP A 187 -6.55 6.28 -12.37
CA ASP A 187 -5.51 6.30 -13.41
C ASP A 187 -4.91 4.91 -13.66
N LEU A 188 -4.99 3.98 -12.68
CA LEU A 188 -4.56 2.58 -12.87
C LEU A 188 -5.46 1.83 -13.86
N ILE A 189 -6.75 2.15 -13.92
CA ILE A 189 -7.66 1.56 -14.92
C ILE A 189 -7.23 1.93 -16.33
N ASN A 190 -6.86 3.18 -16.56
CA ASN A 190 -6.37 3.59 -17.88
C ASN A 190 -5.09 2.84 -18.28
N VAL A 191 -4.21 2.52 -17.32
CA VAL A 191 -3.01 1.72 -17.59
C VAL A 191 -3.38 0.27 -17.89
N LEU A 192 -4.32 -0.33 -17.14
CA LEU A 192 -4.80 -1.70 -17.36
C LEU A 192 -5.50 -1.83 -18.73
N ASP A 193 -6.30 -0.84 -19.11
CA ASP A 193 -6.94 -0.77 -20.43
C ASP A 193 -5.90 -0.73 -21.58
N GLU A 194 -4.81 0.04 -21.43
CA GLU A 194 -3.70 0.04 -22.40
C GLU A 194 -2.93 -1.29 -22.45
N MET A 195 -3.06 -2.12 -21.41
CA MET A 195 -2.48 -3.47 -21.35
C MET A 195 -3.46 -4.56 -21.82
N ASP A 196 -4.63 -4.21 -22.37
CA ASP A 196 -5.71 -5.12 -22.73
C ASP A 196 -6.20 -5.97 -21.54
N ILE A 197 -6.16 -5.44 -20.32
CA ILE A 197 -6.67 -6.07 -19.09
C ILE A 197 -7.99 -5.40 -18.70
N GLU A 198 -9.09 -6.14 -18.81
CA GLU A 198 -10.41 -5.69 -18.38
C GLU A 198 -10.51 -5.77 -16.84
N ALA A 199 -10.40 -4.63 -16.17
CA ALA A 199 -10.43 -4.54 -14.71
C ALA A 199 -11.65 -3.76 -14.20
N THR A 200 -12.10 -4.12 -13.01
CA THR A 200 -13.17 -3.41 -12.31
C THR A 200 -12.58 -2.57 -11.19
N ILE A 201 -13.10 -1.36 -11.00
CA ILE A 201 -12.80 -0.51 -9.85
C ILE A 201 -14.07 -0.27 -9.03
N GLU A 202 -13.96 -0.44 -7.71
CA GLU A 202 -15.03 -0.14 -6.76
C GLU A 202 -14.47 0.72 -5.62
N TYR A 203 -15.31 1.58 -5.06
CA TYR A 203 -14.90 2.52 -4.02
C TYR A 203 -15.57 2.20 -2.68
N PHE A 204 -14.84 2.37 -1.58
CA PHE A 204 -15.36 2.15 -0.24
C PHE A 204 -14.65 3.05 0.79
N GLU A 205 -15.18 3.12 2.00
CA GLU A 205 -14.55 3.82 3.09
C GLU A 205 -13.79 2.87 4.01
N GLY A 206 -12.51 3.13 4.23
CA GLY A 206 -11.66 2.44 5.19
C GLY A 206 -11.25 3.33 6.36
N GLU A 207 -10.82 2.72 7.44
CA GLU A 207 -10.24 3.44 8.58
C GLU A 207 -8.80 3.85 8.24
N ILE A 208 -8.38 4.99 8.75
CA ILE A 208 -6.97 5.37 8.76
C ILE A 208 -6.37 4.77 10.02
N LEU A 209 -5.61 3.69 9.85
CA LEU A 209 -4.84 3.09 10.92
C LEU A 209 -3.58 3.94 11.17
N LEU A 210 -3.76 5.16 11.64
CA LEU A 210 -2.68 5.91 12.27
C LEU A 210 -2.56 5.38 13.70
N ASP A 211 -1.63 4.45 13.89
CA ASP A 211 -1.46 3.84 15.20
C ASP A 211 -1.04 4.91 16.21
N LYS A 212 -1.91 5.15 17.18
CA LYS A 212 -1.65 5.99 18.35
C LYS A 212 -0.48 5.46 19.21
N LYS A 213 0.06 4.27 18.87
CA LYS A 213 1.09 3.56 19.63
C LYS A 213 2.53 3.90 19.20
N VAL A 214 2.74 4.48 18.01
CA VAL A 214 4.09 4.74 17.50
C VAL A 214 4.40 6.22 17.64
N ASP A 215 5.33 6.59 18.52
CA ASP A 215 5.89 7.94 18.78
C ASP A 215 4.83 9.06 19.02
N GLY A 216 3.61 8.68 19.40
CA GLY A 216 2.45 9.53 19.25
C GLY A 216 2.18 9.80 17.76
N ALA A 217 0.91 9.77 17.32
CA ALA A 217 0.53 9.99 15.93
C ALA A 217 1.18 11.25 15.31
N ASN A 218 1.44 12.26 16.12
CA ASN A 218 2.01 13.53 15.71
C ASN A 218 3.52 13.46 15.41
N GLY A 219 4.29 12.62 16.08
CA GLY A 219 5.72 12.39 15.79
C GLY A 219 5.91 11.79 14.40
N PHE A 220 5.05 10.84 14.01
CA PHE A 220 5.05 10.28 12.66
C PHE A 220 4.77 11.37 11.60
N ILE A 221 3.78 12.24 11.83
CA ILE A 221 3.44 13.34 10.91
C ILE A 221 4.59 14.33 10.82
N ARG A 222 5.21 14.70 11.95
CA ARG A 222 6.37 15.59 12.00
C ARG A 222 7.50 15.07 11.09
N ARG A 223 7.87 13.80 11.25
CA ARG A 223 8.88 13.14 10.42
C ARG A 223 8.52 13.16 8.94
N ARG A 224 7.26 12.84 8.61
CA ARG A 224 6.74 12.88 7.23
C ARG A 224 6.81 14.26 6.61
N LEU A 225 6.68 15.32 7.40
CA LEU A 225 6.83 16.71 6.98
C LEU A 225 8.27 17.19 7.02
N CYS A 226 9.27 16.32 7.25
CA CYS A 226 10.70 16.68 7.33
C CYS A 226 10.98 17.74 8.39
N LEU A 227 10.25 17.78 9.50
CA LEU A 227 10.42 18.75 10.56
C LEU A 227 11.27 18.16 11.70
N PRO A 228 12.20 18.94 12.28
CA PRO A 228 13.03 18.48 13.39
C PRO A 228 12.22 18.39 14.69
N GLU A 229 12.77 17.70 15.71
CA GLU A 229 12.10 17.44 16.99
C GLU A 229 11.69 18.72 17.73
N GLU A 230 12.50 19.75 17.65
CA GLU A 230 12.25 21.05 18.30
C GLU A 230 10.95 21.70 17.85
N ARG A 231 10.42 21.30 16.69
CA ARG A 231 9.14 21.77 16.15
C ARG A 231 7.94 20.90 16.52
N GLN A 232 8.11 19.91 17.42
CA GLN A 232 6.99 19.02 17.82
C GLN A 232 5.79 19.79 18.36
N GLY A 233 6.01 20.81 19.18
CA GLY A 233 4.92 21.64 19.72
C GLY A 233 4.13 22.41 18.64
N GLU A 234 4.78 22.81 17.55
CA GLU A 234 4.10 23.46 16.42
C GLU A 234 3.21 22.45 15.66
N ILE A 235 3.70 21.21 15.48
CA ILE A 235 2.93 20.12 14.87
C ILE A 235 1.72 19.78 15.73
N ASP A 236 1.88 19.66 17.05
CA ASP A 236 0.78 19.34 17.97
C ASP A 236 -0.32 20.40 17.90
N ALA A 237 0.06 21.68 17.89
CA ALA A 237 -0.86 22.78 17.73
C ALA A 237 -1.55 22.79 16.36
N PHE A 238 -0.80 22.50 15.29
CA PHE A 238 -1.35 22.43 13.94
C PHE A 238 -2.37 21.31 13.80
N ILE A 239 -2.08 20.10 14.29
CA ILE A 239 -2.98 18.94 14.21
C ILE A 239 -4.21 19.15 15.08
N ALA A 240 -4.08 19.78 16.25
CA ALA A 240 -5.22 20.15 17.09
C ALA A 240 -6.18 21.10 16.38
N ALA A 241 -5.67 22.03 15.57
CA ALA A 241 -6.46 22.95 14.76
C ALA A 241 -6.97 22.33 13.44
N HIS A 242 -6.28 21.31 12.92
CA HIS A 242 -6.58 20.65 11.64
C HIS A 242 -6.56 19.12 11.85
N PRO A 243 -7.58 18.56 12.54
CA PRO A 243 -7.59 17.13 12.85
C PRO A 243 -7.61 16.31 11.58
N LEU A 244 -6.79 15.27 11.54
CA LEU A 244 -6.78 14.32 10.43
C LEU A 244 -8.08 13.52 10.39
N PRO A 245 -8.59 13.19 9.21
CA PRO A 245 -9.77 12.35 9.10
C PRO A 245 -9.51 10.95 9.70
N GLU A 246 -10.52 10.40 10.36
CA GLU A 246 -10.46 9.01 10.89
C GLU A 246 -10.68 7.97 9.80
N ARG A 247 -11.28 8.37 8.68
CA ARG A 247 -11.60 7.51 7.54
C ARG A 247 -11.03 8.09 6.26
N ARG A 248 -10.75 7.21 5.32
CA ARG A 248 -10.30 7.57 3.97
C ARG A 248 -11.09 6.81 2.91
N HIS A 249 -11.23 7.41 1.74
CA HIS A 249 -11.75 6.72 0.58
C HIS A 249 -10.68 5.81 -0.01
N LEU A 250 -11.04 4.54 -0.19
CA LEU A 250 -10.23 3.50 -0.80
C LEU A 250 -10.87 3.04 -2.09
N ALA A 251 -10.04 2.53 -2.97
CA ALA A 251 -10.45 1.83 -4.17
C ALA A 251 -9.93 0.39 -4.11
N VAL A 252 -10.78 -0.56 -4.51
CA VAL A 252 -10.35 -1.89 -4.89
C VAL A 252 -10.41 -2.01 -6.40
N ILE A 253 -9.31 -2.44 -7.02
CA ILE A 253 -9.17 -2.70 -8.45
C ILE A 253 -8.89 -4.19 -8.59
N TRP A 254 -9.68 -4.88 -9.40
CA TRP A 254 -9.50 -6.31 -9.56
C TRP A 254 -9.86 -6.79 -10.97
N TRP A 255 -9.26 -7.90 -11.36
CA TRP A 255 -9.55 -8.58 -12.62
C TRP A 255 -9.31 -10.07 -12.52
N ASP A 256 -10.04 -10.82 -13.33
CA ASP A 256 -9.85 -12.26 -13.47
C ASP A 256 -8.78 -12.54 -14.55
N VAL A 257 -7.85 -13.42 -14.24
CA VAL A 257 -6.80 -13.83 -15.17
C VAL A 257 -7.37 -14.88 -16.12
N GLN A 258 -7.14 -14.67 -17.42
CA GLN A 258 -7.60 -15.57 -18.50
C GLN A 258 -6.61 -16.69 -18.76
#